data_a0d4fba1eea6144969bd54d3b95fb0c4
#
_entry.id   a0d4fba1eea6144969bd54d3b95fb0c4
#
_cell.length_a   1.000
_cell.length_b   1.000
_cell.length_c   1.000
_cell.angle_alpha   90.00
_cell.angle_beta   90.00
_cell.angle_gamma   90.00
#
_symmetry.space_group_name_H-M   'P 1'
#
loop_
_entity.id
_entity.type
_entity.pdbx_description
1 polymer ?
#
loop_
_entity_poly.entity_id
_entity_poly.type
_entity_poly.pdbx_seq_one_letter_code
_entity_poly.pdbx_strand_id
1 'polypeptide(L)'
;TCVNVPFGTLSSVMTDDVSQRTALSRYRSLGGTIFMTVMVMIGPLFLYVDNKPVAGRFLMLACICAMLGLLCLQITCVWCKERVEVPERPQGEKLNYLHVLKEISHNKALLGVMFFSLTGMIGASVVNGLNTYLYKDFFGNVKIQAVSGMLSVLYAVLSFAITQPLANKFGKKEWCCMGAGFAAIVFGILFFFPVHNPVAFIVINGICYLGASGMQVLIWAMVNDAIDYHELQTGERNEGIVYSTYSFFRKLASAISGSLSSFVLGAIGYNVTAGAVQTAGVVNAIWKSYTGIYFLGYGIAVA
;
A
#
# COMPACT_ATOMS: atom_id res chain seq x y z
N THR A 1 -7.11 -8.73 -12.67
CA THR A 1 -8.34 -7.90 -12.66
C THR A 1 -9.57 -8.78 -12.79
N CYS A 2 -9.63 -9.72 -13.75
CA CYS A 2 -10.79 -10.59 -13.97
C CYS A 2 -11.23 -11.40 -12.75
N VAL A 3 -10.29 -11.86 -11.92
CA VAL A 3 -10.58 -12.61 -10.68
C VAL A 3 -10.85 -11.66 -9.50
N ASN A 4 -10.16 -10.54 -9.43
CA ASN A 4 -10.22 -9.65 -8.26
C ASN A 4 -11.53 -8.88 -8.15
N VAL A 5 -12.18 -8.55 -9.28
CA VAL A 5 -13.46 -7.84 -9.27
C VAL A 5 -14.59 -8.74 -8.77
N PRO A 6 -14.83 -9.94 -9.32
CA PRO A 6 -15.84 -10.84 -8.78
C PRO A 6 -15.60 -11.23 -7.32
N PHE A 7 -14.36 -11.49 -6.94
CA PHE A 7 -14.00 -11.79 -5.54
C PHE A 7 -14.27 -10.59 -4.60
N GLY A 8 -14.08 -9.36 -5.11
CA GLY A 8 -14.38 -8.14 -4.36
C GLY A 8 -15.87 -7.94 -4.10
N THR A 9 -16.70 -8.23 -5.10
CA THR A 9 -18.16 -8.09 -5.01
C THR A 9 -18.83 -9.27 -4.29
N LEU A 10 -18.17 -10.41 -4.18
CA LEU A 10 -18.74 -11.62 -3.57
C LEU A 10 -19.24 -11.36 -2.14
N SER A 11 -18.56 -10.55 -1.35
CA SER A 11 -18.98 -10.22 0.01
C SER A 11 -20.31 -9.46 0.08
N SER A 12 -20.69 -8.72 -0.95
CA SER A 12 -21.96 -7.99 -1.00
C SER A 12 -23.15 -8.87 -1.41
N VAL A 13 -22.90 -9.95 -2.14
CA VAL A 13 -23.93 -10.90 -2.59
C VAL A 13 -24.07 -12.13 -1.69
N MET A 14 -23.16 -12.34 -0.74
CA MET A 14 -23.23 -13.43 0.23
C MET A 14 -24.21 -13.16 1.39
N THR A 15 -24.37 -11.90 1.79
CA THR A 15 -25.21 -11.52 2.95
C THR A 15 -25.66 -10.06 2.86
N ASP A 16 -26.87 -9.78 3.36
CA ASP A 16 -27.39 -8.41 3.53
C ASP A 16 -27.02 -7.78 4.87
N ASP A 17 -26.56 -8.58 5.83
CA ASP A 17 -26.19 -8.10 7.15
C ASP A 17 -24.84 -7.33 7.10
N VAL A 18 -24.89 -6.06 7.45
CA VAL A 18 -23.73 -5.16 7.51
C VAL A 18 -22.62 -5.68 8.45
N SER A 19 -23.03 -6.32 9.56
CA SER A 19 -22.07 -6.89 10.54
C SER A 19 -21.30 -8.06 9.92
N GLN A 20 -21.97 -8.94 9.21
CA GLN A 20 -21.35 -10.08 8.52
C GLN A 20 -20.47 -9.63 7.34
N ARG A 21 -20.90 -8.62 6.56
CA ARG A 21 -20.06 -8.01 5.50
C ARG A 21 -18.77 -7.45 6.07
N THR A 22 -18.87 -6.78 7.22
CA THR A 22 -17.70 -6.23 7.92
C THR A 22 -16.76 -7.34 8.39
N ALA A 23 -17.29 -8.43 8.92
CA ALA A 23 -16.52 -9.61 9.33
C ALA A 23 -15.79 -10.24 8.13
N LEU A 24 -16.48 -10.45 6.99
CA LEU A 24 -15.88 -10.97 5.76
C LEU A 24 -14.72 -10.09 5.27
N SER A 25 -14.91 -8.77 5.29
CA SER A 25 -13.86 -7.82 4.92
C SER A 25 -12.64 -7.88 5.86
N ARG A 26 -12.86 -8.08 7.17
CA ARG A 26 -11.78 -8.27 8.15
C ARG A 26 -10.99 -9.55 7.88
N TYR A 27 -11.66 -10.68 7.66
CA TYR A 27 -11.00 -11.95 7.34
C TYR A 27 -10.21 -11.88 6.03
N ARG A 28 -10.75 -11.22 5.01
CA ARG A 28 -10.06 -10.97 3.74
C ARG A 28 -8.77 -10.16 3.96
N SER A 29 -8.85 -9.09 4.75
CA SER A 29 -7.69 -8.25 5.07
C SER A 29 -6.64 -9.00 5.89
N LEU A 30 -7.08 -9.80 6.87
CA LEU A 30 -6.20 -10.65 7.67
C LEU A 30 -5.46 -11.67 6.79
N GLY A 31 -6.17 -12.37 5.91
CA GLY A 31 -5.54 -13.33 4.99
C GLY A 31 -4.50 -12.68 4.09
N GLY A 32 -4.81 -11.51 3.52
CA GLY A 32 -3.87 -10.73 2.72
C GLY A 32 -2.63 -10.30 3.52
N THR A 33 -2.82 -9.84 4.74
CA THR A 33 -1.72 -9.42 5.63
C THR A 33 -0.83 -10.59 6.00
N ILE A 34 -1.41 -11.74 6.39
CA ILE A 34 -0.66 -12.95 6.72
C ILE A 34 0.18 -13.41 5.52
N PHE A 35 -0.42 -13.48 4.33
CA PHE A 35 0.30 -13.90 3.12
C PHE A 35 1.46 -12.95 2.79
N MET A 36 1.22 -11.64 2.80
CA MET A 36 2.26 -10.64 2.55
C MET A 36 3.38 -10.72 3.59
N THR A 37 3.05 -10.92 4.85
CA THR A 37 4.02 -11.10 5.93
C THR A 37 4.92 -12.32 5.70
N VAL A 38 4.32 -13.45 5.38
CA VAL A 38 5.05 -14.69 5.07
C VAL A 38 5.97 -14.48 3.87
N MET A 39 5.50 -13.79 2.81
CA MET A 39 6.31 -13.50 1.62
C MET A 39 7.50 -12.57 1.92
N VAL A 40 7.30 -11.53 2.72
CA VAL A 40 8.37 -10.58 3.09
C VAL A 40 9.41 -11.26 4.00
N MET A 41 8.97 -12.18 4.86
CA MET A 41 9.85 -12.94 5.76
C MET A 41 10.65 -14.03 5.03
N ILE A 42 9.94 -14.91 4.32
CA ILE A 42 10.52 -16.10 3.69
C ILE A 42 11.18 -15.76 2.36
N GLY A 43 10.61 -14.81 1.61
CA GLY A 43 11.08 -14.44 0.27
C GLY A 43 12.59 -14.17 0.22
N PRO A 44 13.14 -13.21 0.96
CA PRO A 44 14.58 -12.93 0.94
C PRO A 44 15.45 -14.09 1.38
N LEU A 45 15.00 -14.89 2.35
CA LEU A 45 15.75 -16.06 2.86
C LEU A 45 15.78 -17.22 1.87
N PHE A 46 14.69 -17.41 1.11
CA PHE A 46 14.58 -18.50 0.17
C PHE A 46 15.18 -18.17 -1.20
N LEU A 47 15.00 -16.94 -1.68
CA LEU A 47 15.37 -16.53 -3.04
C LEU A 47 16.86 -16.21 -3.19
N TYR A 48 17.53 -15.82 -2.09
CA TYR A 48 18.92 -15.44 -2.13
C TYR A 48 19.82 -16.44 -1.37
N VAL A 49 20.93 -16.82 -1.99
CA VAL A 49 22.02 -17.60 -1.37
C VAL A 49 23.29 -16.77 -1.48
N ASP A 50 23.97 -16.53 -0.37
CA ASP A 50 25.19 -15.71 -0.31
C ASP A 50 25.03 -14.35 -1.03
N ASN A 51 23.92 -13.67 -0.78
CA ASN A 51 23.52 -12.39 -1.41
C ASN A 51 23.33 -12.43 -2.93
N LYS A 52 23.28 -13.63 -3.55
CA LYS A 52 23.06 -13.80 -4.99
C LYS A 52 21.66 -14.36 -5.25
N PRO A 53 20.89 -13.80 -6.17
CA PRO A 53 19.59 -14.34 -6.55
C PRO A 53 19.74 -15.66 -7.32
N VAL A 54 18.95 -16.68 -6.95
CA VAL A 54 18.98 -18.00 -7.60
C VAL A 54 17.70 -18.16 -8.43
N ALA A 55 17.82 -18.07 -9.77
CA ALA A 55 16.68 -18.07 -10.71
C ALA A 55 15.73 -19.26 -10.52
N GLY A 56 16.25 -20.48 -10.30
CA GLY A 56 15.42 -21.67 -10.10
C GLY A 56 14.51 -21.57 -8.86
N ARG A 57 14.95 -20.89 -7.80
CA ARG A 57 14.15 -20.69 -6.59
C ARG A 57 13.02 -19.68 -6.81
N PHE A 58 13.21 -18.67 -7.67
CA PHE A 58 12.14 -17.76 -8.07
C PHE A 58 11.03 -18.51 -8.81
N LEU A 59 11.39 -19.38 -9.76
CA LEU A 59 10.44 -20.22 -10.48
C LEU A 59 9.67 -21.14 -9.53
N MET A 60 10.39 -21.81 -8.64
CA MET A 60 9.78 -22.73 -7.66
C MET A 60 8.78 -22.00 -6.74
N LEU A 61 9.15 -20.84 -6.20
CA LEU A 61 8.25 -20.04 -5.37
C LEU A 61 7.03 -19.56 -6.16
N ALA A 62 7.22 -19.12 -7.40
CA ALA A 62 6.12 -18.70 -8.26
C ALA A 62 5.13 -19.86 -8.54
N CYS A 63 5.63 -21.07 -8.82
CA CYS A 63 4.78 -22.26 -9.01
C CYS A 63 3.99 -22.62 -7.73
N ILE A 64 4.64 -22.57 -6.56
CA ILE A 64 3.98 -22.84 -5.28
C ILE A 64 2.87 -21.81 -5.03
N CYS A 65 3.15 -20.51 -5.20
CA CYS A 65 2.15 -19.47 -5.04
C CYS A 65 1.00 -19.59 -6.04
N ALA A 66 1.28 -19.96 -7.29
CA ALA A 66 0.24 -20.18 -8.30
C ALA A 66 -0.69 -21.36 -7.93
N MET A 67 -0.12 -22.49 -7.50
CA MET A 67 -0.91 -23.65 -7.06
C MET A 67 -1.76 -23.34 -5.83
N LEU A 68 -1.19 -22.68 -4.82
CA LEU A 68 -1.94 -22.25 -3.64
C LEU A 68 -3.07 -21.28 -4.00
N GLY A 69 -2.80 -20.32 -4.92
CA GLY A 69 -3.81 -19.38 -5.40
C GLY A 69 -4.97 -20.10 -6.11
N LEU A 70 -4.68 -21.05 -6.98
CA LEU A 70 -5.69 -21.86 -7.67
C LEU A 70 -6.52 -22.69 -6.68
N LEU A 71 -5.89 -23.33 -5.70
CA LEU A 71 -6.59 -24.08 -4.66
C LEU A 71 -7.53 -23.20 -3.83
N CYS A 72 -7.06 -22.02 -3.40
CA CYS A 72 -7.90 -21.06 -2.67
C CYS A 72 -9.09 -20.57 -3.49
N LEU A 73 -8.90 -20.33 -4.80
CA LEU A 73 -9.99 -19.95 -5.70
C LEU A 73 -11.01 -21.07 -5.87
N GLN A 74 -10.57 -22.34 -6.04
CA GLN A 74 -11.46 -23.48 -6.12
C GLN A 74 -12.28 -23.65 -4.84
N ILE A 75 -11.64 -23.54 -3.68
CA ILE A 75 -12.34 -23.58 -2.38
C ILE A 75 -13.39 -22.49 -2.31
N THR A 76 -13.05 -21.26 -2.73
CA THR A 76 -13.99 -20.13 -2.75
C THR A 76 -15.18 -20.41 -3.67
N CYS A 77 -14.95 -20.92 -4.88
CA CYS A 77 -16.03 -21.26 -5.83
C CYS A 77 -16.97 -22.34 -5.31
N VAL A 78 -16.46 -23.34 -4.58
CA VAL A 78 -17.27 -24.45 -4.06
C VAL A 78 -18.06 -24.05 -2.80
N TRP A 79 -17.46 -23.28 -1.90
CA TRP A 79 -18.03 -23.01 -0.58
C TRP A 79 -18.79 -21.68 -0.50
N CYS A 80 -18.43 -20.68 -1.30
CA CYS A 80 -19.13 -19.41 -1.29
C CYS A 80 -20.31 -19.45 -2.26
N LYS A 81 -21.51 -19.28 -1.74
CA LYS A 81 -22.76 -19.21 -2.52
C LYS A 81 -23.33 -17.80 -2.47
N GLU A 82 -23.78 -17.32 -3.61
CA GLU A 82 -24.55 -16.09 -3.70
C GLU A 82 -25.94 -16.33 -3.10
N ARG A 83 -26.35 -15.49 -2.17
CA ARG A 83 -27.63 -15.63 -1.43
C ARG A 83 -28.53 -14.41 -1.59
N VAL A 84 -27.96 -13.30 -2.02
CA VAL A 84 -28.67 -12.03 -2.18
C VAL A 84 -28.90 -11.81 -3.66
N GLU A 85 -30.17 -11.76 -4.07
CA GLU A 85 -30.56 -11.35 -5.41
C GLU A 85 -30.28 -9.83 -5.53
N VAL A 86 -29.34 -9.48 -6.39
CA VAL A 86 -29.07 -8.07 -6.70
C VAL A 86 -30.19 -7.59 -7.64
N PRO A 87 -30.99 -6.59 -7.27
CA PRO A 87 -32.01 -6.05 -8.16
C PRO A 87 -31.38 -5.65 -9.49
N GLU A 88 -31.92 -6.14 -10.59
CA GLU A 88 -31.50 -5.71 -11.92
C GLU A 88 -31.72 -4.18 -12.01
N ARG A 89 -30.67 -3.45 -12.32
CA ARG A 89 -30.78 -2.01 -12.51
C ARG A 89 -31.74 -1.73 -13.68
N PRO A 90 -32.64 -0.74 -13.56
CA PRO A 90 -33.48 -0.34 -14.67
C PRO A 90 -32.62 -0.08 -15.90
N GLN A 91 -32.85 -0.82 -16.97
CA GLN A 91 -32.16 -0.62 -18.24
C GLN A 91 -32.59 0.76 -18.78
N GLY A 92 -31.76 1.79 -18.64
CA GLY A 92 -32.07 3.10 -19.21
C GLY A 92 -31.22 4.27 -18.68
N GLU A 93 -30.74 4.26 -17.49
CA GLU A 93 -29.89 5.35 -17.00
C GLU A 93 -28.44 5.20 -17.51
N LYS A 94 -28.14 5.88 -18.61
CA LYS A 94 -26.78 6.08 -19.06
C LYS A 94 -26.07 6.97 -18.03
N LEU A 95 -25.29 6.34 -17.15
CA LEU A 95 -24.39 7.08 -16.25
C LEU A 95 -23.53 8.01 -17.11
N ASN A 96 -23.76 9.30 -16.97
CA ASN A 96 -22.91 10.29 -17.62
C ASN A 96 -21.62 10.43 -16.79
N TYR A 97 -20.66 9.54 -17.03
CA TYR A 97 -19.37 9.49 -16.30
C TYR A 97 -18.65 10.84 -16.28
N LEU A 98 -18.81 11.65 -17.35
CA LEU A 98 -18.21 12.98 -17.42
C LEU A 98 -18.87 13.96 -16.44
N HIS A 99 -20.20 13.90 -16.28
CA HIS A 99 -20.92 14.73 -15.31
C HIS A 99 -20.46 14.42 -13.88
N VAL A 100 -20.37 13.16 -13.56
CA VAL A 100 -19.95 12.70 -12.24
C VAL A 100 -18.47 13.01 -11.94
N LEU A 101 -17.58 12.84 -12.90
CA LEU A 101 -16.18 13.27 -12.76
C LEU A 101 -16.09 14.78 -12.54
N LYS A 102 -16.96 15.56 -13.18
CA LYS A 102 -17.05 17.01 -12.98
C LYS A 102 -17.54 17.35 -11.58
N GLU A 103 -18.54 16.66 -11.05
CA GLU A 103 -19.03 16.84 -9.67
C GLU A 103 -17.95 16.48 -8.63
N ILE A 104 -17.28 15.35 -8.81
CA ILE A 104 -16.14 14.93 -7.96
C ILE A 104 -15.04 16.01 -7.97
N SER A 105 -14.76 16.61 -9.13
CA SER A 105 -13.74 17.67 -9.24
C SER A 105 -14.10 18.96 -8.50
N HIS A 106 -15.34 19.17 -8.12
CA HIS A 106 -15.78 20.30 -7.31
C HIS A 106 -15.72 20.01 -5.79
N ASN A 107 -15.65 18.73 -5.40
CA ASN A 107 -15.51 18.35 -4.00
C ASN A 107 -14.05 18.44 -3.54
N LYS A 108 -13.66 19.59 -3.00
CA LYS A 108 -12.29 19.86 -2.52
C LYS A 108 -11.84 18.90 -1.42
N ALA A 109 -12.75 18.48 -0.55
CA ALA A 109 -12.44 17.54 0.54
C ALA A 109 -12.06 16.17 -0.02
N LEU A 110 -12.83 15.66 -0.99
CA LEU A 110 -12.55 14.39 -1.65
C LEU A 110 -11.25 14.44 -2.45
N LEU A 111 -11.03 15.51 -3.22
CA LEU A 111 -9.78 15.71 -3.95
C LEU A 111 -8.56 15.74 -3.02
N GLY A 112 -8.66 16.43 -1.87
CA GLY A 112 -7.60 16.46 -0.86
C GLY A 112 -7.28 15.08 -0.30
N VAL A 113 -8.31 14.30 0.08
CA VAL A 113 -8.13 12.91 0.56
C VAL A 113 -7.53 12.01 -0.52
N MET A 114 -7.98 12.15 -1.76
CA MET A 114 -7.45 11.39 -2.89
C MET A 114 -5.99 11.73 -3.16
N PHE A 115 -5.65 13.01 -3.24
CA PHE A 115 -4.29 13.47 -3.50
C PHE A 115 -3.31 13.04 -2.39
N PHE A 116 -3.70 13.25 -1.13
CA PHE A 116 -2.94 12.80 0.04
C PHE A 116 -2.67 11.28 -0.02
N SER A 117 -3.70 10.49 -0.26
CA SER A 117 -3.62 9.04 -0.33
C SER A 117 -2.74 8.56 -1.50
N LEU A 118 -2.93 9.15 -2.69
CA LEU A 118 -2.19 8.76 -3.90
C LEU A 118 -0.71 9.06 -3.77
N THR A 119 -0.36 10.25 -3.31
CA THR A 119 1.04 10.69 -3.16
C THR A 119 1.80 9.80 -2.18
N GLY A 120 1.20 9.54 -1.01
CA GLY A 120 1.79 8.65 -0.02
C GLY A 120 1.89 7.20 -0.51
N MET A 121 0.88 6.72 -1.24
CA MET A 121 0.88 5.37 -1.79
C MET A 121 1.93 5.18 -2.89
N ILE A 122 2.08 6.15 -3.80
CA ILE A 122 3.12 6.12 -4.83
C ILE A 122 4.50 6.10 -4.17
N GLY A 123 4.76 7.01 -3.24
CA GLY A 123 6.03 7.06 -2.51
C GLY A 123 6.35 5.73 -1.82
N ALA A 124 5.43 5.20 -1.02
CA ALA A 124 5.60 3.94 -0.32
C ALA A 124 5.82 2.75 -1.27
N SER A 125 5.11 2.70 -2.39
CA SER A 125 5.23 1.59 -3.36
C SER A 125 6.56 1.63 -4.11
N VAL A 126 7.03 2.82 -4.51
CA VAL A 126 8.34 2.99 -5.17
C VAL A 126 9.46 2.58 -4.22
N VAL A 127 9.40 3.04 -2.97
CA VAL A 127 10.40 2.67 -1.96
C VAL A 127 10.38 1.19 -1.64
N ASN A 128 9.20 0.56 -1.62
CA ASN A 128 9.08 -0.90 -1.47
C ASN A 128 9.83 -1.65 -2.59
N GLY A 129 9.78 -1.16 -3.82
CA GLY A 129 10.57 -1.69 -4.94
C GLY A 129 12.08 -1.53 -4.76
N LEU A 130 12.54 -0.48 -4.07
CA LEU A 130 13.96 -0.23 -3.79
C LEU A 130 14.46 -0.97 -2.54
N ASN A 131 13.58 -1.49 -1.70
CA ASN A 131 13.90 -2.02 -0.39
C ASN A 131 14.95 -3.15 -0.42
N THR A 132 14.79 -4.11 -1.35
CA THR A 132 15.73 -5.23 -1.49
C THR A 132 17.13 -4.75 -1.89
N TYR A 133 17.21 -3.76 -2.77
CA TYR A 133 18.49 -3.19 -3.21
C TYR A 133 19.19 -2.42 -2.09
N LEU A 134 18.42 -1.72 -1.25
CA LEU A 134 18.95 -1.06 -0.07
C LEU A 134 19.59 -2.06 0.89
N TYR A 135 18.89 -3.14 1.26
CA TYR A 135 19.45 -4.14 2.18
C TYR A 135 20.60 -4.93 1.56
N LYS A 136 20.54 -5.21 0.24
CA LYS A 136 21.58 -5.97 -0.46
C LYS A 136 22.87 -5.16 -0.62
N ASP A 137 22.77 -3.95 -1.18
CA ASP A 137 23.93 -3.21 -1.68
C ASP A 137 24.42 -2.13 -0.69
N PHE A 138 23.53 -1.48 0.06
CA PHE A 138 23.91 -0.47 1.06
C PHE A 138 24.28 -1.09 2.40
N PHE A 139 23.46 -2.03 2.91
CA PHE A 139 23.75 -2.74 4.18
C PHE A 139 24.55 -4.04 3.97
N GLY A 140 24.73 -4.50 2.74
CA GLY A 140 25.51 -5.69 2.40
C GLY A 140 24.91 -7.02 2.86
N ASN A 141 23.67 -7.05 3.35
CA ASN A 141 23.06 -8.27 3.87
C ASN A 141 21.54 -8.32 3.68
N VAL A 142 21.09 -9.08 2.68
CA VAL A 142 19.66 -9.27 2.38
C VAL A 142 18.89 -9.94 3.53
N LYS A 143 19.54 -10.76 4.36
CA LYS A 143 18.87 -11.45 5.47
C LYS A 143 18.30 -10.47 6.50
N ILE A 144 18.89 -9.29 6.63
CA ILE A 144 18.38 -8.22 7.50
C ILE A 144 17.01 -7.71 7.04
N GLN A 145 16.71 -7.78 5.73
CA GLN A 145 15.37 -7.46 5.20
C GLN A 145 14.29 -8.37 5.81
N ALA A 146 14.59 -9.65 6.04
CA ALA A 146 13.66 -10.57 6.69
C ALA A 146 13.34 -10.14 8.13
N VAL A 147 14.35 -9.68 8.88
CA VAL A 147 14.16 -9.12 10.23
C VAL A 147 13.31 -7.85 10.19
N SER A 148 13.58 -6.96 9.23
CA SER A 148 12.76 -5.77 9.00
C SER A 148 11.30 -6.14 8.68
N GLY A 149 11.08 -7.17 7.87
CA GLY A 149 9.76 -7.72 7.56
C GLY A 149 9.02 -8.26 8.78
N MET A 150 9.70 -8.99 9.67
CA MET A 150 9.12 -9.45 10.93
C MET A 150 8.69 -8.29 11.82
N LEU A 151 9.54 -7.29 11.97
CA LEU A 151 9.24 -6.11 12.77
C LEU A 151 8.13 -5.24 12.16
N SER A 152 7.98 -5.22 10.83
CA SER A 152 6.91 -4.48 10.16
C SER A 152 5.51 -4.97 10.56
N VAL A 153 5.36 -6.28 10.85
CA VAL A 153 4.11 -6.84 11.36
C VAL A 153 3.80 -6.32 12.75
N LEU A 154 4.80 -6.30 13.63
CA LEU A 154 4.66 -5.75 14.97
C LEU A 154 4.25 -4.26 14.89
N TYR A 155 4.91 -3.48 14.04
CA TYR A 155 4.57 -2.08 13.82
C TYR A 155 3.16 -1.92 13.23
N ALA A 156 2.72 -2.80 12.33
CA ALA A 156 1.36 -2.78 11.79
C ALA A 156 0.30 -3.01 12.88
N VAL A 157 0.49 -4.01 13.76
CA VAL A 157 -0.40 -4.28 14.89
C VAL A 157 -0.44 -3.10 15.86
N LEU A 158 0.72 -2.56 16.22
CA LEU A 158 0.83 -1.39 17.08
C LEU A 158 0.16 -0.17 16.47
N SER A 159 0.27 0.01 15.15
CA SER A 159 -0.36 1.14 14.45
C SER A 159 -1.87 1.11 14.55
N PHE A 160 -2.51 -0.05 14.43
CA PHE A 160 -3.96 -0.17 14.64
C PHE A 160 -4.38 0.20 16.07
N ALA A 161 -3.60 -0.25 17.06
CA ALA A 161 -3.89 0.05 18.47
C ALA A 161 -3.72 1.53 18.81
N ILE A 162 -2.74 2.20 18.20
CA ILE A 162 -2.38 3.60 18.51
C ILE A 162 -3.22 4.58 17.68
N THR A 163 -3.51 4.29 16.42
CA THR A 163 -4.13 5.23 15.48
C THR A 163 -5.55 5.60 15.91
N GLN A 164 -6.37 4.63 16.34
CA GLN A 164 -7.76 4.91 16.70
C GLN A 164 -7.91 5.88 17.88
N PRO A 165 -7.26 5.68 19.05
CA PRO A 165 -7.35 6.61 20.16
C PRO A 165 -6.76 7.98 19.85
N LEU A 166 -5.70 8.06 19.07
CA LEU A 166 -5.09 9.32 18.68
C LEU A 166 -5.92 10.10 17.67
N ALA A 167 -6.52 9.40 16.70
CA ALA A 167 -7.47 10.01 15.76
C ALA A 167 -8.73 10.55 16.46
N ASN A 168 -9.19 9.87 17.50
CA ASN A 168 -10.32 10.36 18.32
C ASN A 168 -9.96 11.59 19.16
N LYS A 169 -8.69 11.71 19.58
CA LYS A 169 -8.20 12.82 20.43
C LYS A 169 -7.84 14.06 19.62
N PHE A 170 -7.14 13.91 18.51
CA PHE A 170 -6.59 15.02 17.72
C PHE A 170 -7.39 15.35 16.47
N GLY A 171 -8.22 14.43 16.02
CA GLY A 171 -8.86 14.47 14.69
C GLY A 171 -8.17 13.56 13.69
N LYS A 172 -8.96 13.00 12.73
CA LYS A 172 -8.44 12.08 11.72
C LYS A 172 -7.42 12.75 10.81
N LYS A 173 -7.75 13.97 10.32
CA LYS A 173 -6.90 14.76 9.43
C LYS A 173 -5.59 15.16 10.12
N GLU A 174 -5.71 15.75 11.31
CA GLU A 174 -4.60 16.27 12.09
C GLU A 174 -3.61 15.15 12.43
N TRP A 175 -4.11 13.99 12.88
CA TRP A 175 -3.25 12.84 13.16
C TRP A 175 -2.49 12.36 11.92
N CYS A 176 -3.17 12.24 10.77
CA CYS A 176 -2.54 11.84 9.51
C CYS A 176 -1.46 12.84 9.07
N CYS A 177 -1.75 14.15 9.13
CA CYS A 177 -0.78 15.19 8.74
C CYS A 177 0.42 15.26 9.70
N MET A 178 0.19 15.17 11.01
CA MET A 178 1.27 15.15 12.01
C MET A 178 2.19 13.95 11.82
N GLY A 179 1.61 12.75 11.63
CA GLY A 179 2.37 11.52 11.43
C GLY A 179 3.16 11.51 10.12
N ALA A 180 2.57 11.95 9.03
CA ALA A 180 3.25 12.09 7.75
C ALA A 180 4.33 13.19 7.79
N GLY A 181 4.05 14.33 8.42
CA GLY A 181 5.03 15.41 8.61
C GLY A 181 6.22 14.98 9.44
N PHE A 182 5.99 14.26 10.54
CA PHE A 182 7.07 13.66 11.32
C PHE A 182 7.94 12.72 10.48
N ALA A 183 7.32 11.81 9.72
CA ALA A 183 8.05 10.91 8.85
C ALA A 183 8.84 11.67 7.76
N ALA A 184 8.26 12.72 7.16
CA ALA A 184 8.95 13.57 6.19
C ALA A 184 10.20 14.21 6.79
N ILE A 185 10.11 14.79 7.98
CA ILE A 185 11.25 15.43 8.66
C ILE A 185 12.36 14.41 8.91
N VAL A 186 12.02 13.23 9.46
CA VAL A 186 13.01 12.19 9.77
C VAL A 186 13.69 11.68 8.49
N PHE A 187 12.92 11.39 7.42
CA PHE A 187 13.52 10.97 6.16
C PHE A 187 14.31 12.10 5.48
N GLY A 188 13.93 13.36 5.67
CA GLY A 188 14.73 14.52 5.26
C GLY A 188 16.09 14.57 5.98
N ILE A 189 16.13 14.32 7.28
CA ILE A 189 17.39 14.22 8.05
C ILE A 189 18.23 13.04 7.54
N LEU A 190 17.63 11.88 7.34
CA LEU A 190 18.32 10.69 6.83
C LEU A 190 18.86 10.86 5.40
N PHE A 191 18.25 11.73 4.61
CA PHE A 191 18.76 12.07 3.27
C PHE A 191 20.15 12.72 3.31
N PHE A 192 20.37 13.59 4.29
CA PHE A 192 21.66 14.28 4.47
C PHE A 192 22.64 13.48 5.33
N PHE A 193 22.16 12.71 6.30
CA PHE A 193 22.96 11.95 7.26
C PHE A 193 22.69 10.45 7.10
N PRO A 194 23.44 9.73 6.26
CA PRO A 194 23.23 8.30 6.06
C PRO A 194 23.57 7.48 7.32
N VAL A 195 22.66 6.59 7.71
CA VAL A 195 22.85 5.67 8.84
C VAL A 195 23.32 4.32 8.31
N HIS A 196 24.54 3.93 8.62
CA HIS A 196 25.14 2.67 8.18
C HIS A 196 24.77 1.47 9.07
N ASN A 197 24.25 1.72 10.27
CA ASN A 197 23.79 0.65 11.14
C ASN A 197 22.38 0.19 10.75
N PRO A 198 22.21 -1.06 10.25
CA PRO A 198 20.93 -1.55 9.79
C PRO A 198 19.88 -1.65 10.89
N VAL A 199 20.28 -1.96 12.13
CA VAL A 199 19.36 -2.07 13.27
C VAL A 199 18.79 -0.69 13.62
N ALA A 200 19.66 0.33 13.70
CA ALA A 200 19.22 1.70 13.94
C ALA A 200 18.26 2.18 12.83
N PHE A 201 18.57 1.87 11.57
CA PHE A 201 17.68 2.21 10.44
C PHE A 201 16.30 1.54 10.55
N ILE A 202 16.25 0.24 10.90
CA ILE A 202 14.97 -0.50 11.06
C ILE A 202 14.12 0.12 12.17
N VAL A 203 14.73 0.49 13.30
CA VAL A 203 14.01 1.14 14.41
C VAL A 203 13.47 2.50 13.99
N ILE A 204 14.30 3.34 13.36
CA ILE A 204 13.87 4.67 12.86
C ILE A 204 12.75 4.52 11.84
N ASN A 205 12.91 3.62 10.86
CA ASN A 205 11.89 3.34 9.85
C ASN A 205 10.58 2.85 10.49
N GLY A 206 10.66 2.00 11.52
CA GLY A 206 9.50 1.55 12.28
C GLY A 206 8.76 2.67 13.00
N ILE A 207 9.47 3.59 13.64
CA ILE A 207 8.89 4.77 14.31
C ILE A 207 8.20 5.67 13.27
N CYS A 208 8.85 5.92 12.12
CA CYS A 208 8.25 6.66 11.01
C CYS A 208 7.00 5.97 10.49
N TYR A 209 7.01 4.63 10.37
CA TYR A 209 5.87 3.85 9.96
C TYR A 209 4.69 4.00 10.93
N LEU A 210 4.93 3.95 12.23
CA LEU A 210 3.89 4.17 13.24
C LEU A 210 3.24 5.55 13.12
N GLY A 211 4.03 6.60 12.89
CA GLY A 211 3.51 7.95 12.64
C GLY A 211 2.67 8.03 11.36
N ALA A 212 3.22 7.55 10.25
CA ALA A 212 2.54 7.62 8.94
C ALA A 212 1.41 6.59 8.76
N SER A 213 1.27 5.60 9.66
CA SER A 213 0.26 4.54 9.58
C SER A 213 -1.18 5.05 9.63
N GLY A 214 -1.42 6.21 10.24
CA GLY A 214 -2.72 6.87 10.25
C GLY A 214 -3.32 6.98 8.85
N MET A 215 -2.49 7.29 7.85
CA MET A 215 -2.87 7.35 6.45
C MET A 215 -3.44 6.01 5.92
N GLN A 216 -2.85 4.88 6.28
CA GLN A 216 -3.30 3.56 5.81
C GLN A 216 -4.54 3.06 6.55
N VAL A 217 -4.64 3.36 7.85
CA VAL A 217 -5.71 2.87 8.71
C VAL A 217 -6.99 3.71 8.55
N LEU A 218 -6.86 5.05 8.46
CA LEU A 218 -7.98 5.98 8.47
C LEU A 218 -8.48 6.38 7.08
N ILE A 219 -7.78 6.04 6.00
CA ILE A 219 -8.12 6.50 4.66
C ILE A 219 -9.55 6.17 4.24
N TRP A 220 -10.03 4.98 4.55
CA TRP A 220 -11.38 4.58 4.22
C TRP A 220 -12.43 5.34 5.04
N ALA A 221 -12.13 5.64 6.30
CA ALA A 221 -12.98 6.48 7.14
C ALA A 221 -13.04 7.91 6.60
N MET A 222 -11.91 8.46 6.15
CA MET A 222 -11.85 9.80 5.55
C MET A 222 -12.57 9.86 4.19
N VAL A 223 -12.52 8.80 3.40
CA VAL A 223 -13.29 8.70 2.13
C VAL A 223 -14.78 8.70 2.44
N ASN A 224 -15.24 7.97 3.45
CA ASN A 224 -16.64 7.99 3.87
C ASN A 224 -17.07 9.39 4.38
N ASP A 225 -16.24 10.03 5.21
CA ASP A 225 -16.50 11.40 5.67
C ASP A 225 -16.62 12.39 4.48
N ALA A 226 -15.83 12.19 3.42
CA ALA A 226 -15.88 13.00 2.21
C ALA A 226 -17.14 12.73 1.35
N ILE A 227 -17.68 11.50 1.39
CA ILE A 227 -18.98 11.17 0.78
C ILE A 227 -20.12 11.87 1.52
N ASP A 228 -20.13 11.78 2.86
CA ASP A 228 -21.14 12.44 3.68
C ASP A 228 -21.10 13.98 3.49
N TYR A 229 -19.89 14.55 3.37
CA TYR A 229 -19.73 15.97 3.03
C TYR A 229 -20.27 16.33 1.64
N HIS A 230 -20.08 15.43 0.66
CA HIS A 230 -20.63 15.61 -0.68
C HIS A 230 -22.16 15.59 -0.68
N GLU A 231 -22.76 14.66 0.05
CA GLU A 231 -24.22 14.56 0.22
C GLU A 231 -24.80 15.84 0.83
N LEU A 232 -24.13 16.42 1.84
CA LEU A 232 -24.54 17.69 2.44
C LEU A 232 -24.51 18.87 1.47
N GLN A 233 -23.58 18.86 0.49
CA GLN A 233 -23.46 19.94 -0.49
C GLN A 233 -24.40 19.81 -1.69
N THR A 234 -24.62 18.59 -2.16
CA THR A 234 -25.34 18.33 -3.41
C THR A 234 -26.74 17.78 -3.21
N GLY A 235 -27.05 17.25 -2.02
CA GLY A 235 -28.27 16.51 -1.74
C GLY A 235 -28.30 15.11 -2.37
N GLU A 236 -27.24 14.70 -3.08
CA GLU A 236 -27.14 13.40 -3.74
C GLU A 236 -26.05 12.54 -3.11
N ARG A 237 -26.39 11.28 -2.81
CA ARG A 237 -25.47 10.30 -2.24
C ARG A 237 -24.87 9.40 -3.32
N ASN A 238 -23.75 9.80 -3.88
CA ASN A 238 -23.07 9.12 -4.97
C ASN A 238 -21.91 8.20 -4.50
N GLU A 239 -22.15 7.35 -3.47
CA GLU A 239 -21.11 6.49 -2.85
C GLU A 239 -20.36 5.61 -3.86
N GLY A 240 -21.10 4.94 -4.75
CA GLY A 240 -20.52 4.02 -5.72
C GLY A 240 -19.55 4.68 -6.69
N ILE A 241 -19.77 5.94 -7.02
CA ILE A 241 -18.96 6.70 -7.97
C ILE A 241 -17.68 7.19 -7.27
N VAL A 242 -17.80 7.74 -6.07
CA VAL A 242 -16.66 8.17 -5.27
C VAL A 242 -15.73 6.98 -5.00
N TYR A 243 -16.31 5.85 -4.57
CA TYR A 243 -15.55 4.64 -4.29
C TYR A 243 -14.86 4.07 -5.54
N SER A 244 -15.56 4.02 -6.68
CA SER A 244 -15.00 3.50 -7.93
C SER A 244 -13.88 4.41 -8.45
N THR A 245 -14.05 5.74 -8.36
CA THR A 245 -13.04 6.72 -8.74
C THR A 245 -11.80 6.60 -7.86
N TYR A 246 -11.95 6.54 -6.54
CA TYR A 246 -10.84 6.33 -5.63
C TYR A 246 -10.11 5.00 -5.91
N SER A 247 -10.84 3.92 -6.14
CA SER A 247 -10.27 2.61 -6.46
C SER A 247 -9.53 2.60 -7.79
N PHE A 248 -10.03 3.32 -8.80
CA PHE A 248 -9.36 3.50 -10.09
C PHE A 248 -8.02 4.22 -9.92
N PHE A 249 -7.99 5.37 -9.26
CA PHE A 249 -6.77 6.12 -9.02
C PHE A 249 -5.76 5.32 -8.19
N ARG A 250 -6.22 4.57 -7.20
CA ARG A 250 -5.36 3.68 -6.39
C ARG A 250 -4.68 2.60 -7.24
N LYS A 251 -5.39 1.98 -8.19
CA LYS A 251 -4.81 1.02 -9.13
C LYS A 251 -3.83 1.68 -10.09
N LEU A 252 -4.17 2.87 -10.58
CA LEU A 252 -3.29 3.66 -11.44
C LEU A 252 -1.99 4.02 -10.70
N ALA A 253 -2.07 4.46 -9.45
CA ALA A 253 -0.92 4.74 -8.61
C ALA A 253 -0.01 3.51 -8.43
N SER A 254 -0.60 2.33 -8.20
CA SER A 254 0.16 1.07 -8.10
C SER A 254 0.88 0.71 -9.40
N ALA A 255 0.22 0.91 -10.55
CA ALA A 255 0.82 0.63 -11.86
C ALA A 255 2.00 1.57 -12.16
N ILE A 256 1.83 2.86 -11.91
CA ILE A 256 2.88 3.88 -12.07
C ILE A 256 4.06 3.57 -11.14
N SER A 257 3.80 3.21 -9.89
CA SER A 257 4.83 2.95 -8.89
C SER A 257 5.75 1.79 -9.26
N GLY A 258 5.19 0.71 -9.86
CA GLY A 258 5.99 -0.44 -10.32
C GLY A 258 7.00 -0.05 -11.39
N SER A 259 6.59 0.76 -12.36
CA SER A 259 7.46 1.27 -13.41
C SER A 259 8.47 2.29 -12.88
N LEU A 260 8.04 3.14 -11.94
CA LEU A 260 8.86 4.22 -11.39
C LEU A 260 10.04 3.69 -10.56
N SER A 261 9.86 2.61 -9.79
CA SER A 261 10.97 2.00 -9.05
C SER A 261 12.07 1.45 -9.98
N SER A 262 11.69 0.82 -11.08
CA SER A 262 12.63 0.35 -12.11
C SER A 262 13.31 1.52 -12.84
N PHE A 263 12.56 2.58 -13.13
CA PHE A 263 13.10 3.79 -13.74
C PHE A 263 14.14 4.47 -12.84
N VAL A 264 13.87 4.58 -11.53
CA VAL A 264 14.83 5.12 -10.55
C VAL A 264 16.12 4.31 -10.54
N LEU A 265 16.04 2.96 -10.53
CA LEU A 265 17.22 2.10 -10.60
C LEU A 265 18.01 2.30 -11.90
N GLY A 266 17.33 2.44 -13.04
CA GLY A 266 17.98 2.75 -14.31
C GLY A 266 18.65 4.12 -14.31
N ALA A 267 17.98 5.15 -13.77
CA ALA A 267 18.50 6.52 -13.73
C ALA A 267 19.75 6.67 -12.84
N ILE A 268 19.87 5.90 -11.77
CA ILE A 268 21.08 5.89 -10.91
C ILE A 268 22.19 5.01 -11.47
N GLY A 269 21.99 4.36 -12.64
CA GLY A 269 23.00 3.50 -13.27
C GLY A 269 23.20 2.16 -12.55
N TYR A 270 22.13 1.60 -11.96
CA TYR A 270 22.22 0.31 -11.27
C TYR A 270 22.57 -0.83 -12.26
N ASN A 271 23.63 -1.56 -11.95
CA ASN A 271 24.03 -2.72 -12.77
C ASN A 271 23.21 -3.95 -12.35
N VAL A 272 22.31 -4.39 -13.24
CA VAL A 272 21.40 -5.52 -13.01
C VAL A 272 22.06 -6.90 -13.22
N THR A 273 23.31 -6.96 -13.68
CA THR A 273 24.01 -8.23 -13.90
C THR A 273 24.11 -9.01 -12.58
N ALA A 274 23.76 -10.29 -12.62
CA ALA A 274 23.75 -11.13 -11.43
C ALA A 274 25.14 -11.19 -10.78
N GLY A 275 25.23 -10.77 -9.52
CA GLY A 275 26.49 -10.75 -8.75
C GLY A 275 27.40 -9.55 -9.01
N ALA A 276 26.99 -8.56 -9.81
CA ALA A 276 27.77 -7.33 -10.00
C ALA A 276 27.88 -6.55 -8.69
N VAL A 277 29.09 -6.11 -8.38
CA VAL A 277 29.35 -5.19 -7.27
C VAL A 277 29.04 -3.78 -7.74
N GLN A 278 28.18 -3.08 -7.02
CA GLN A 278 27.81 -1.71 -7.35
C GLN A 278 28.91 -0.73 -6.96
N THR A 279 29.06 0.35 -7.73
CA THR A 279 30.00 1.43 -7.36
C THR A 279 29.49 2.18 -6.12
N ALA A 280 30.42 2.75 -5.33
CA ALA A 280 30.06 3.54 -4.14
C ALA A 280 29.09 4.69 -4.45
N GLY A 281 29.19 5.28 -5.65
CA GLY A 281 28.25 6.30 -6.11
C GLY A 281 26.83 5.79 -6.26
N VAL A 282 26.64 4.59 -6.86
CA VAL A 282 25.33 3.96 -7.05
C VAL A 282 24.74 3.54 -5.70
N VAL A 283 25.55 2.97 -4.80
CA VAL A 283 25.12 2.60 -3.44
C VAL A 283 24.60 3.81 -2.66
N ASN A 284 25.31 4.93 -2.73
CA ASN A 284 24.86 6.17 -2.09
C ASN A 284 23.62 6.77 -2.78
N ALA A 285 23.50 6.61 -4.10
CA ALA A 285 22.31 7.02 -4.84
C ALA A 285 21.08 6.19 -4.48
N ILE A 286 21.20 4.88 -4.18
CA ILE A 286 20.11 4.04 -3.66
C ILE A 286 19.60 4.61 -2.33
N TRP A 287 20.51 4.93 -1.39
CA TRP A 287 20.13 5.52 -0.10
C TRP A 287 19.40 6.85 -0.28
N LYS A 288 19.96 7.76 -1.09
CA LYS A 288 19.34 9.06 -1.37
C LYS A 288 18.00 8.93 -2.07
N SER A 289 17.86 8.02 -3.02
CA SER A 289 16.58 7.78 -3.68
C SER A 289 15.54 7.24 -2.70
N TYR A 290 15.91 6.27 -1.85
CA TYR A 290 15.03 5.70 -0.85
C TYR A 290 14.51 6.76 0.14
N THR A 291 15.42 7.50 0.75
CA THR A 291 15.08 8.53 1.76
C THR A 291 14.43 9.76 1.13
N GLY A 292 14.89 10.19 -0.05
CA GLY A 292 14.35 11.33 -0.78
C GLY A 292 12.92 11.11 -1.29
N ILE A 293 12.59 9.91 -1.77
CA ILE A 293 11.23 9.59 -2.21
C ILE A 293 10.26 9.59 -1.02
N TYR A 294 10.65 9.06 0.13
CA TYR A 294 9.82 9.16 1.34
C TYR A 294 9.68 10.60 1.82
N PHE A 295 10.77 11.36 1.85
CA PHE A 295 10.74 12.77 2.22
C PHE A 295 9.78 13.57 1.33
N LEU A 296 9.91 13.45 0.01
CA LEU A 296 9.05 14.14 -0.96
C LEU A 296 7.60 13.60 -0.90
N GLY A 297 7.41 12.27 -0.84
CA GLY A 297 6.10 11.66 -0.82
C GLY A 297 5.26 12.09 0.39
N TYR A 298 5.83 12.02 1.58
CA TYR A 298 5.15 12.49 2.79
C TYR A 298 5.07 14.01 2.87
N GLY A 299 6.10 14.73 2.42
CA GLY A 299 6.12 16.20 2.39
C GLY A 299 5.01 16.78 1.50
N ILE A 300 4.88 16.26 0.28
CA ILE A 300 3.82 16.68 -0.66
C ILE A 300 2.43 16.23 -0.15
N ALA A 301 2.34 15.08 0.53
CA ALA A 301 1.08 14.63 1.12
C ALA A 301 0.57 15.57 2.22
N VAL A 302 1.45 16.23 2.96
CA VAL A 302 1.09 17.15 4.06
C VAL A 302 0.77 18.55 3.55
N ALA A 303 1.40 18.99 2.45
CA ALA A 303 1.19 20.32 1.85
C ALA A 303 -0.17 20.44 1.15
#